data_999373fbaa619ea719ce292941ef3acf
#
_entry.id   999373fbaa619ea719ce292941ef3acf
#
_cell.length_a   1.000
_cell.length_b   1.000
_cell.length_c   1.000
_cell.angle_alpha   90.00
_cell.angle_beta   90.00
_cell.angle_gamma   90.00
#
_symmetry.space_group_name_H-M   'P 1'
#
loop_
_entity.id
_entity.type
_entity.pdbx_description
1 polymer ?
#
loop_
_entity_poly.entity_id
_entity_poly.type
_entity_poly.pdbx_seq_one_letter_code
_entity_poly.pdbx_strand_id
1 'polypeptide(L)'
;MALLLAVKWYVDRCGLIRPRPTPVVTIPSKTYVGVPMSIIHAGAEVAFREEEWCGMYRLEPSPVWDSARFFSGGMYTSGFMQCVSFHATKVLGDTQGGAILLDDVHADAWLRRMRFDGRTEGVPPNKDTFTEIGYHCYMSPDVAARLLHKLSVLPKHNKPLPNDDYPDLSTFEVFR
;
A
#
# COMPACT_ATOMS: atom_id res chain seq x y z
N MET A 1 2.30 -3.94 -4.24
CA MET A 1 1.70 -2.88 -5.11
C MET A 1 0.88 -1.86 -4.32
N ALA A 2 0.02 -2.23 -3.34
CA ALA A 2 -0.76 -1.24 -2.57
C ALA A 2 0.10 -0.14 -1.95
N LEU A 3 1.17 -0.51 -1.22
CA LEU A 3 2.13 0.47 -0.66
C LEU A 3 2.76 1.36 -1.73
N LEU A 4 3.24 0.77 -2.85
CA LEU A 4 3.81 1.56 -3.95
C LEU A 4 2.83 2.62 -4.45
N LEU A 5 1.59 2.26 -4.71
CA LEU A 5 0.58 3.19 -5.24
C LEU A 5 0.19 4.26 -4.21
N ALA A 6 0.03 3.90 -2.94
CA ALA A 6 -0.29 4.85 -1.88
C ALA A 6 0.85 5.85 -1.63
N VAL A 7 2.11 5.37 -1.60
CA VAL A 7 3.28 6.25 -1.46
C VAL A 7 3.46 7.12 -2.69
N LYS A 8 3.22 6.57 -3.90
CA LYS A 8 3.31 7.36 -5.14
C LYS A 8 2.28 8.49 -5.17
N TRP A 9 1.05 8.26 -4.73
CA TRP A 9 0.07 9.32 -4.56
C TRP A 9 0.59 10.44 -3.65
N TYR A 10 1.17 10.07 -2.52
CA TYR A 10 1.76 11.05 -1.59
C TYR A 10 2.91 11.83 -2.24
N VAL A 11 3.84 11.16 -2.91
CA VAL A 11 5.00 11.78 -3.58
C VAL A 11 4.55 12.73 -4.69
N ASP A 12 3.65 12.30 -5.56
CA ASP A 12 3.16 13.11 -6.67
C ASP A 12 2.43 14.37 -6.17
N ARG A 13 1.65 14.26 -5.09
CA ARG A 13 0.99 15.41 -4.44
C ARG A 13 1.97 16.37 -3.79
N CYS A 14 3.03 15.87 -3.17
CA CYS A 14 4.10 16.71 -2.63
C CYS A 14 4.82 17.50 -3.74
N GLY A 15 5.04 16.87 -4.91
CA GLY A 15 5.67 17.51 -6.07
C GLY A 15 4.84 18.60 -6.75
N LEU A 16 3.51 18.47 -6.71
CA LEU A 16 2.60 19.46 -7.34
C LEU A 16 2.57 20.83 -6.63
N ILE A 17 3.01 20.91 -5.38
CA ILE A 17 2.88 22.13 -4.57
C ILE A 17 4.10 23.06 -4.72
N ARG A 18 5.31 22.55 -5.02
CA ARG A 18 6.56 23.29 -5.34
C ARG A 18 7.63 22.35 -5.88
N PRO A 19 8.67 22.81 -6.62
CA PRO A 19 9.91 22.07 -6.78
C PRO A 19 10.50 21.82 -5.38
N ARG A 20 10.49 20.58 -4.91
CA ARG A 20 10.96 20.20 -3.58
C ARG A 20 12.08 19.16 -3.69
N PRO A 21 12.98 19.09 -2.70
CA PRO A 21 13.84 17.92 -2.59
C PRO A 21 13.02 16.65 -2.56
N THR A 22 13.57 15.55 -3.00
CA THR A 22 12.94 14.22 -2.95
C THR A 22 12.37 13.96 -1.55
N PRO A 23 11.10 13.56 -1.45
CA PRO A 23 10.51 13.28 -0.14
C PRO A 23 11.25 12.12 0.54
N VAL A 24 11.52 12.27 1.82
CA VAL A 24 12.08 11.19 2.66
C VAL A 24 10.94 10.54 3.42
N VAL A 25 10.86 9.22 3.36
CA VAL A 25 9.85 8.43 4.08
C VAL A 25 10.56 7.52 5.09
N THR A 26 10.22 7.71 6.37
CA THR A 26 10.82 6.98 7.49
C THR A 26 9.96 5.79 7.90
N ILE A 27 10.60 4.63 8.03
CA ILE A 27 9.96 3.36 8.39
C ILE A 27 10.77 2.63 9.48
N PRO A 28 10.19 1.64 10.19
CA PRO A 28 10.95 0.76 11.06
C PRO A 28 12.08 0.06 10.29
N SER A 29 13.26 -0.06 10.90
CA SER A 29 14.40 -0.73 10.26
C SER A 29 14.18 -2.23 10.10
N LYS A 30 13.41 -2.84 11.00
CA LYS A 30 13.02 -4.26 10.94
C LYS A 30 11.62 -4.39 10.38
N THR A 31 11.52 -4.50 9.06
CA THR A 31 10.25 -4.68 8.33
C THR A 31 10.45 -5.53 7.08
N TYR A 32 9.36 -5.83 6.38
CA TYR A 32 9.43 -6.58 5.12
C TYR A 32 10.15 -5.77 4.05
N VAL A 33 11.11 -6.42 3.39
CA VAL A 33 12.00 -5.80 2.38
C VAL A 33 11.27 -5.09 1.23
N GLY A 34 10.07 -5.52 0.87
CA GLY A 34 9.24 -4.86 -0.15
C GLY A 34 8.73 -3.47 0.22
N VAL A 35 8.83 -3.06 1.50
CA VAL A 35 8.38 -1.74 1.94
C VAL A 35 9.35 -0.64 1.49
N PRO A 36 10.66 -0.67 1.84
CA PRO A 36 11.59 0.33 1.33
C PRO A 36 11.68 0.31 -0.20
N MET A 37 11.61 -0.86 -0.85
CA MET A 37 11.55 -0.94 -2.31
C MET A 37 10.34 -0.21 -2.89
N SER A 38 9.16 -0.31 -2.26
CA SER A 38 7.96 0.41 -2.69
C SER A 38 8.12 1.93 -2.56
N ILE A 39 8.81 2.41 -1.52
CA ILE A 39 9.11 3.82 -1.29
C ILE A 39 10.04 4.35 -2.41
N ILE A 40 11.14 3.63 -2.66
CA ILE A 40 12.13 4.01 -3.70
C ILE A 40 11.47 4.02 -5.10
N HIS A 41 10.73 2.97 -5.44
CA HIS A 41 10.01 2.90 -6.74
C HIS A 41 8.92 3.96 -6.87
N ALA A 42 8.37 4.47 -5.78
CA ALA A 42 7.44 5.59 -5.80
C ALA A 42 8.12 6.95 -6.04
N GLY A 43 9.47 7.01 -6.00
CA GLY A 43 10.25 8.24 -6.21
C GLY A 43 10.55 8.99 -4.90
N ALA A 44 10.54 8.32 -3.76
CA ALA A 44 10.97 8.86 -2.47
C ALA A 44 12.28 8.23 -2.00
N GLU A 45 12.99 8.90 -1.12
CA GLU A 45 14.08 8.35 -0.35
C GLU A 45 13.55 7.63 0.90
N VAL A 46 14.26 6.59 1.35
CA VAL A 46 13.92 5.87 2.56
C VAL A 46 14.87 6.26 3.69
N ALA A 47 14.29 6.46 4.88
CA ALA A 47 15.02 6.54 6.13
C ALA A 47 14.52 5.47 7.10
N PHE A 48 15.37 5.03 8.00
CA PHE A 48 15.04 4.00 8.98
C PHE A 48 15.03 4.57 10.40
N ARG A 49 14.10 4.03 11.21
CA ARG A 49 14.08 4.27 12.66
C ARG A 49 14.06 2.95 13.40
N GLU A 50 14.65 2.94 14.58
CA GLU A 50 14.50 1.82 15.51
C GLU A 50 13.13 1.93 16.17
N GLU A 51 12.26 0.98 15.90
CA GLU A 51 10.89 0.96 16.40
C GLU A 51 10.38 -0.48 16.52
N GLU A 52 9.86 -0.82 17.69
CA GLU A 52 9.06 -2.04 17.83
C GLU A 52 7.61 -1.77 17.41
N TRP A 53 7.07 -2.62 16.55
CA TRP A 53 5.71 -2.48 16.04
C TRP A 53 4.96 -3.81 16.02
N CYS A 54 3.63 -3.75 16.00
CA CYS A 54 2.78 -4.92 15.93
C CYS A 54 1.59 -4.68 15.00
N GLY A 55 1.43 -5.55 14.01
CA GLY A 55 0.32 -5.54 13.07
C GLY A 55 0.36 -4.45 12.01
N MET A 56 0.66 -3.22 12.38
CA MET A 56 0.74 -2.07 11.48
C MET A 56 1.65 -0.98 12.01
N TYR A 57 2.16 -0.13 11.11
CA TYR A 57 2.93 1.07 11.43
C TYR A 57 2.77 2.12 10.33
N ARG A 58 3.06 3.38 10.65
CA ARG A 58 2.97 4.49 9.71
C ARG A 58 4.27 4.71 8.96
N LEU A 59 4.16 5.03 7.69
CA LEU A 59 5.26 5.50 6.85
C LEU A 59 5.35 7.02 6.97
N GLU A 60 6.20 7.53 7.84
CA GLU A 60 6.23 8.96 8.17
C GLU A 60 7.06 9.81 7.20
N PRO A 61 6.62 11.06 6.90
CA PRO A 61 5.45 11.77 7.42
C PRO A 61 4.17 11.54 6.59
N SER A 62 4.17 10.58 5.67
CA SER A 62 3.05 10.33 4.77
C SER A 62 1.77 9.90 5.51
N PRO A 63 0.58 9.99 4.91
CA PRO A 63 -0.64 9.45 5.47
C PRO A 63 -0.77 7.93 5.29
N VAL A 64 0.27 7.25 4.83
CA VAL A 64 0.25 5.83 4.48
C VAL A 64 0.59 4.96 5.68
N TRP A 65 -0.19 3.90 5.90
CA TRP A 65 0.08 2.85 6.89
C TRP A 65 0.33 1.51 6.20
N ASP A 66 1.37 0.83 6.59
CA ASP A 66 1.50 -0.60 6.33
C ASP A 66 0.70 -1.36 7.38
N SER A 67 -0.40 -1.96 6.96
CA SER A 67 -1.28 -2.79 7.79
C SER A 67 -1.28 -4.26 7.32
N ALA A 68 -0.18 -4.71 6.69
CA ALA A 68 -0.09 -6.03 6.10
C ALA A 68 -0.20 -7.18 7.10
N ARG A 69 -0.04 -6.92 8.40
CA ARG A 69 -0.13 -7.93 9.48
C ARG A 69 -1.35 -7.74 10.38
N PHE A 70 -2.29 -6.88 9.97
CA PHE A 70 -3.52 -6.63 10.71
C PHE A 70 -4.71 -6.48 9.76
N PHE A 71 -5.81 -7.16 10.06
CA PHE A 71 -7.09 -7.00 9.36
C PHE A 71 -8.23 -7.29 10.35
N SER A 72 -9.01 -6.27 10.69
CA SER A 72 -10.07 -6.37 11.69
C SER A 72 -11.17 -5.35 11.42
N GLY A 73 -12.39 -5.63 11.84
CA GLY A 73 -13.48 -4.68 11.76
C GLY A 73 -13.18 -3.42 12.55
N GLY A 74 -13.44 -2.25 11.94
CA GLY A 74 -13.18 -0.94 12.54
C GLY A 74 -11.71 -0.49 12.57
N MET A 75 -10.82 -1.18 11.84
CA MET A 75 -9.40 -0.83 11.81
C MET A 75 -9.07 0.46 11.06
N TYR A 76 -9.95 0.90 10.17
CA TYR A 76 -9.69 2.07 9.34
C TYR A 76 -9.77 3.37 10.17
N THR A 77 -8.79 4.24 9.97
CA THR A 77 -8.76 5.60 10.53
C THR A 77 -8.92 6.62 9.41
N SER A 78 -9.92 7.48 9.52
CA SER A 78 -10.22 8.53 8.53
C SER A 78 -9.02 9.45 8.27
N GLY A 79 -8.85 9.85 7.02
CA GLY A 79 -7.77 10.71 6.56
C GLY A 79 -6.45 10.00 6.27
N PHE A 80 -6.39 8.67 6.43
CA PHE A 80 -5.21 7.86 6.13
C PHE A 80 -5.44 6.92 4.95
N MET A 81 -4.35 6.33 4.46
CA MET A 81 -4.33 5.25 3.49
C MET A 81 -3.77 3.99 4.15
N GLN A 82 -4.62 3.06 4.54
CA GLN A 82 -4.18 1.81 5.17
C GLN A 82 -4.04 0.71 4.12
N CYS A 83 -2.79 0.29 3.89
CA CYS A 83 -2.46 -0.75 2.93
C CYS A 83 -2.52 -2.12 3.59
N VAL A 84 -3.44 -2.96 3.15
CA VAL A 84 -3.59 -4.34 3.61
C VAL A 84 -3.08 -5.32 2.57
N SER A 85 -2.58 -6.47 3.03
CA SER A 85 -2.06 -7.54 2.19
C SER A 85 -2.98 -8.75 2.25
N PHE A 86 -3.18 -9.38 1.10
CA PHE A 86 -3.91 -10.65 0.94
C PHE A 86 -2.99 -11.80 0.56
N HIS A 87 -1.68 -11.69 0.83
CA HIS A 87 -0.76 -12.80 0.70
C HIS A 87 -1.21 -13.99 1.58
N ALA A 88 -0.91 -15.22 1.16
CA ALA A 88 -1.41 -16.45 1.79
C ALA A 88 -1.24 -16.52 3.31
N THR A 89 -0.20 -15.90 3.86
CA THR A 89 0.10 -15.90 5.30
C THR A 89 -0.60 -14.80 6.10
N LYS A 90 -1.48 -14.00 5.48
CA LYS A 90 -2.14 -12.85 6.13
C LYS A 90 -3.50 -13.23 6.73
N VAL A 91 -4.06 -12.36 7.58
CA VAL A 91 -5.35 -12.58 8.26
C VAL A 91 -6.47 -12.88 7.25
N LEU A 92 -6.61 -12.05 6.21
CA LEU A 92 -7.46 -12.34 5.05
C LEU A 92 -6.54 -12.75 3.90
N GLY A 93 -6.05 -13.99 3.96
CA GLY A 93 -5.05 -14.50 3.01
C GLY A 93 -5.65 -15.30 1.86
N ASP A 94 -5.12 -15.09 0.67
CA ASP A 94 -5.28 -15.95 -0.52
C ASP A 94 -3.90 -16.17 -1.17
N THR A 95 -3.80 -16.30 -2.47
CA THR A 95 -2.50 -16.46 -3.16
C THR A 95 -1.68 -15.19 -3.11
N GLN A 96 -2.28 -14.07 -3.52
CA GLN A 96 -1.69 -12.74 -3.49
C GLN A 96 -2.78 -11.68 -3.62
N GLY A 97 -2.40 -10.41 -3.42
CA GLY A 97 -3.31 -9.29 -3.54
C GLY A 97 -3.12 -8.30 -2.40
N GLY A 98 -3.89 -7.24 -2.44
CA GLY A 98 -3.95 -6.23 -1.40
C GLY A 98 -5.03 -5.21 -1.70
N ALA A 99 -5.31 -4.35 -0.74
CA ALA A 99 -6.20 -3.22 -0.90
C ALA A 99 -5.65 -2.01 -0.16
N ILE A 100 -6.16 -0.84 -0.50
CA ILE A 100 -5.93 0.42 0.20
C ILE A 100 -7.29 0.86 0.76
N LEU A 101 -7.37 0.99 2.07
CA LEU A 101 -8.54 1.57 2.75
C LEU A 101 -8.32 3.07 2.83
N LEU A 102 -9.27 3.85 2.31
CA LEU A 102 -9.18 5.32 2.27
C LEU A 102 -10.57 5.94 2.13
N ASP A 103 -10.67 7.23 2.43
CA ASP A 103 -11.89 8.06 2.28
C ASP A 103 -11.67 9.29 1.37
N ASP A 104 -10.46 9.54 0.86
CA ASP A 104 -10.17 10.58 -0.12
C ASP A 104 -10.66 10.15 -1.52
N VAL A 105 -11.75 10.75 -1.97
CA VAL A 105 -12.36 10.44 -3.28
C VAL A 105 -11.45 10.77 -4.47
N HIS A 106 -10.56 11.75 -4.35
CA HIS A 106 -9.60 12.09 -5.41
C HIS A 106 -8.48 11.06 -5.48
N ALA A 107 -8.01 10.61 -4.33
CA ALA A 107 -7.05 9.52 -4.25
C ALA A 107 -7.65 8.21 -4.79
N ASP A 108 -8.90 7.87 -4.42
CA ASP A 108 -9.57 6.67 -4.93
C ASP A 108 -9.67 6.69 -6.46
N ALA A 109 -10.15 7.79 -7.04
CA ALA A 109 -10.28 7.93 -8.49
C ALA A 109 -8.93 7.78 -9.22
N TRP A 110 -7.86 8.38 -8.68
CA TRP A 110 -6.52 8.28 -9.23
C TRP A 110 -5.95 6.85 -9.08
N LEU A 111 -6.06 6.25 -7.90
CA LEU A 111 -5.56 4.91 -7.61
C LEU A 111 -6.23 3.83 -8.48
N ARG A 112 -7.52 4.00 -8.78
CA ARG A 112 -8.25 3.10 -9.71
C ARG A 112 -7.65 3.12 -11.10
N ARG A 113 -7.32 4.30 -11.64
CA ARG A 113 -6.63 4.41 -12.94
C ARG A 113 -5.21 3.87 -12.85
N MET A 114 -4.46 4.26 -11.82
CA MET A 114 -3.07 3.84 -11.68
C MET A 114 -2.88 2.32 -11.61
N ARG A 115 -3.78 1.59 -10.95
CA ARG A 115 -3.71 0.11 -10.90
C ARG A 115 -4.15 -0.57 -12.19
N PHE A 116 -4.76 0.15 -13.11
CA PHE A 116 -5.40 -0.35 -14.33
C PHE A 116 -4.81 0.29 -15.59
N ASP A 117 -3.50 0.29 -15.72
CA ASP A 117 -2.76 0.80 -16.89
C ASP A 117 -3.03 2.28 -17.22
N GLY A 118 -3.44 3.10 -16.26
CA GLY A 118 -3.87 4.49 -16.48
C GLY A 118 -5.27 4.63 -17.09
N ARG A 119 -6.01 3.53 -17.24
CA ARG A 119 -7.34 3.45 -17.88
C ARG A 119 -8.46 3.80 -16.91
N THR A 120 -9.57 4.23 -17.49
CA THR A 120 -10.83 4.44 -16.77
C THR A 120 -11.66 3.16 -16.75
N GLU A 121 -12.04 2.66 -15.57
CA GLU A 121 -12.87 1.47 -15.43
C GLU A 121 -14.22 1.65 -16.14
N GLY A 122 -14.64 0.64 -16.90
CA GLY A 122 -15.90 0.65 -17.65
C GLY A 122 -15.88 1.44 -18.97
N VAL A 123 -14.77 2.11 -19.31
CA VAL A 123 -14.62 2.83 -20.58
C VAL A 123 -13.86 1.95 -21.59
N PRO A 124 -14.41 1.72 -22.79
CA PRO A 124 -13.69 1.02 -23.84
C PRO A 124 -12.39 1.74 -24.23
N PRO A 125 -11.28 1.02 -24.52
CA PRO A 125 -9.98 1.64 -24.78
C PRO A 125 -9.97 2.69 -25.90
N ASN A 126 -10.81 2.53 -26.92
CA ASN A 126 -10.93 3.47 -28.05
C ASN A 126 -11.73 4.73 -27.72
N LYS A 127 -12.29 4.84 -26.51
CA LYS A 127 -13.03 6.01 -26.01
C LYS A 127 -12.41 6.59 -24.76
N ASP A 128 -11.35 5.95 -24.24
CA ASP A 128 -10.68 6.40 -23.03
C ASP A 128 -9.67 7.52 -23.31
N THR A 129 -9.47 8.39 -22.34
CA THR A 129 -8.45 9.46 -22.36
C THR A 129 -7.37 9.11 -21.35
N PHE A 130 -6.21 8.66 -21.82
CA PHE A 130 -5.10 8.27 -20.95
C PHE A 130 -4.42 9.53 -20.41
N THR A 131 -4.63 9.82 -19.13
CA THR A 131 -4.08 11.00 -18.44
C THR A 131 -2.91 10.67 -17.51
N GLU A 132 -2.76 9.40 -17.15
CA GLU A 132 -1.70 8.89 -16.27
C GLU A 132 -0.98 7.69 -16.89
N ILE A 133 0.28 7.53 -16.53
CA ILE A 133 1.04 6.31 -16.82
C ILE A 133 0.85 5.34 -15.65
N GLY A 134 -0.07 4.40 -15.82
CA GLY A 134 -0.45 3.44 -14.79
C GLY A 134 0.36 2.15 -14.77
N TYR A 135 -0.06 1.24 -13.91
CA TYR A 135 0.52 -0.09 -13.72
C TYR A 135 -0.52 -1.17 -14.01
N HIS A 136 -0.07 -2.29 -14.56
CA HIS A 136 -0.88 -3.48 -14.72
C HIS A 136 -0.88 -4.30 -13.42
N CYS A 137 -1.69 -3.90 -12.43
CA CYS A 137 -1.66 -4.50 -11.10
C CYS A 137 -3.02 -4.63 -10.43
N TYR A 138 -4.08 -4.71 -11.22
CA TYR A 138 -5.40 -5.03 -10.69
C TYR A 138 -5.50 -6.52 -10.29
N MET A 139 -6.37 -6.78 -9.32
CA MET A 139 -6.60 -8.13 -8.82
C MET A 139 -7.34 -8.97 -9.85
N SER A 140 -6.95 -10.23 -10.03
CA SER A 140 -7.69 -11.14 -10.90
C SER A 140 -9.06 -11.48 -10.31
N PRO A 141 -10.10 -11.63 -11.14
CA PRO A 141 -11.47 -11.85 -10.67
C PRO A 141 -11.65 -13.10 -9.81
N ASP A 142 -10.90 -14.16 -10.09
CA ASP A 142 -10.94 -15.41 -9.31
C ASP A 142 -10.38 -15.23 -7.88
N VAL A 143 -9.27 -14.49 -7.74
CA VAL A 143 -8.72 -14.12 -6.43
C VAL A 143 -9.70 -13.22 -5.68
N ALA A 144 -10.28 -12.23 -6.35
CA ALA A 144 -11.27 -11.34 -5.74
C ALA A 144 -12.51 -12.12 -5.25
N ALA A 145 -13.02 -13.07 -6.03
CA ALA A 145 -14.16 -13.90 -5.65
C ALA A 145 -13.86 -14.75 -4.41
N ARG A 146 -12.68 -15.39 -4.37
CA ARG A 146 -12.26 -16.19 -3.19
C ARG A 146 -12.07 -15.32 -1.96
N LEU A 147 -11.50 -14.12 -2.10
CA LEU A 147 -11.34 -13.17 -0.98
C LEU A 147 -12.67 -12.68 -0.46
N LEU A 148 -13.64 -12.38 -1.34
CA LEU A 148 -15.01 -12.00 -0.92
C LEU A 148 -15.69 -13.12 -0.14
N HIS A 149 -15.57 -14.36 -0.59
CA HIS A 149 -16.07 -15.51 0.16
C HIS A 149 -15.39 -15.64 1.53
N LYS A 150 -14.06 -15.57 1.58
CA LYS A 150 -13.31 -15.63 2.85
C LYS A 150 -13.69 -14.49 3.79
N LEU A 151 -13.85 -13.28 3.26
CA LEU A 151 -14.27 -12.11 4.04
C LEU A 151 -15.66 -12.30 4.66
N SER A 152 -16.60 -12.94 3.96
CA SER A 152 -17.95 -13.18 4.47
C SER A 152 -18.02 -14.11 5.68
N VAL A 153 -16.99 -14.95 5.89
CA VAL A 153 -16.89 -15.89 7.00
C VAL A 153 -15.79 -15.54 8.01
N LEU A 154 -14.97 -14.53 7.71
CA LEU A 154 -13.91 -14.10 8.60
C LEU A 154 -14.51 -13.46 9.86
N PRO A 155 -14.00 -13.79 11.07
CA PRO A 155 -14.41 -13.11 12.29
C PRO A 155 -14.24 -11.59 12.16
N LYS A 156 -15.21 -10.84 12.68
CA LYS A 156 -15.17 -9.36 12.63
C LYS A 156 -13.94 -8.78 13.34
N HIS A 157 -13.52 -9.41 14.44
CA HIS A 157 -12.39 -8.96 15.24
C HIS A 157 -11.28 -9.99 15.22
N ASN A 158 -10.11 -9.59 14.74
CA ASN A 158 -8.92 -10.43 14.64
C ASN A 158 -7.75 -9.75 15.35
N LYS A 159 -6.89 -10.55 15.97
CA LYS A 159 -5.65 -10.05 16.56
C LYS A 159 -4.63 -9.76 15.45
N PRO A 160 -3.71 -8.78 15.66
CA PRO A 160 -2.56 -8.64 14.79
C PRO A 160 -1.75 -9.92 14.73
N LEU A 161 -1.17 -10.21 13.55
CA LEU A 161 -0.21 -11.29 13.43
C LEU A 161 1.11 -10.86 14.09
N PRO A 162 1.81 -11.78 14.77
CA PRO A 162 3.13 -11.49 15.33
C PRO A 162 4.09 -11.10 14.21
N ASN A 163 5.09 -10.27 14.53
CA ASN A 163 6.13 -9.95 13.56
C ASN A 163 6.96 -11.17 13.24
N ASP A 164 7.42 -11.24 11.99
CA ASP A 164 8.45 -12.17 11.59
C ASP A 164 9.82 -11.66 12.07
N ASP A 165 10.81 -12.51 12.08
CA ASP A 165 12.20 -12.13 12.36
C ASP A 165 12.80 -11.42 11.14
N TYR A 166 12.45 -10.13 10.97
CA TYR A 166 12.94 -9.31 9.88
C TYR A 166 14.38 -8.85 10.15
N PRO A 167 15.27 -8.92 9.15
CA PRO A 167 16.60 -8.33 9.28
C PRO A 167 16.52 -6.82 9.45
N ASP A 168 17.55 -6.22 10.05
CA ASP A 168 17.71 -4.77 10.09
C ASP A 168 18.10 -4.26 8.68
N LEU A 169 17.14 -3.67 7.98
CA LEU A 169 17.29 -3.20 6.61
C LEU A 169 18.22 -1.98 6.49
N SER A 170 18.44 -1.23 7.58
CA SER A 170 19.36 -0.08 7.59
C SER A 170 20.81 -0.47 7.36
N THR A 171 21.15 -1.75 7.52
CA THR A 171 22.52 -2.27 7.33
C THR A 171 22.85 -2.56 5.87
N PHE A 172 21.86 -2.62 4.98
CA PHE A 172 22.07 -2.97 3.57
C PHE A 172 22.34 -1.73 2.72
N GLU A 173 23.43 -1.77 1.92
CA GLU A 173 23.84 -0.65 1.06
C GLU A 173 22.79 -0.26 0.01
N VAL A 174 22.00 -1.21 -0.48
CA VAL A 174 20.95 -0.98 -1.48
C VAL A 174 19.87 0.02 -1.02
N PHE A 175 19.79 0.31 0.27
CA PHE A 175 18.84 1.25 0.87
C PHE A 175 19.50 2.54 1.40
N ARG A 176 20.78 2.78 1.11
CA ARG A 176 21.55 3.96 1.55
C ARG A 176 21.71 4.99 0.44
#